data_e5be15f8ccaf08643004b0cb75bdb0d1
#
_entry.id   e5be15f8ccaf08643004b0cb75bdb0d1
#
_cell.length_a   1.000
_cell.length_b   1.000
_cell.length_c   1.000
_cell.angle_alpha   90.00
_cell.angle_beta   90.00
_cell.angle_gamma   90.00
#
_symmetry.space_group_name_H-M   'P 1'
#
loop_
_entity.id
_entity.type
_entity.pdbx_description
1 polymer ?
#
loop_
_entity_poly.entity_id
_entity_poly.type
_entity_poly.pdbx_seq_one_letter_code
_entity_poly.pdbx_strand_id
1 'polypeptide(L)'
;ESVPFLESLIAVSAMAAVTQKIRFATFVYKLAVRQAAIVAKQVQSIQQLSANRFDFGVGISPWEEDFAVCQVPWAKRGKRLDEQIDILRGLETGEFFGYDGEIHQMPANKMTPVPTVATPILIGGHTEPALKRAASADGWMCAGLNLEQLEAHIRRIHELREELGTSQKPFRVYTTGMDAFSQ
;
A
#
# COMPACT_ATOMS: atom_id res chain seq x y z
N GLU A 1 -10.45 12.54 -22.87
CA GLU A 1 -10.05 13.72 -22.06
C GLU A 1 -9.38 13.24 -20.79
N SER A 2 -8.22 13.81 -20.45
CA SER A 2 -7.50 13.48 -19.23
C SER A 2 -8.19 14.16 -18.03
N VAL A 3 -8.55 13.38 -17.02
CA VAL A 3 -9.01 13.95 -15.75
C VAL A 3 -7.78 14.39 -14.95
N PRO A 4 -7.71 15.65 -14.48
CA PRO A 4 -6.59 16.11 -13.68
C PRO A 4 -6.57 15.40 -12.30
N PHE A 5 -5.41 14.89 -11.90
CA PHE A 5 -5.19 14.30 -10.58
C PHE A 5 -4.16 15.10 -9.81
N LEU A 6 -4.43 15.32 -8.52
CA LEU A 6 -3.41 15.73 -7.57
C LEU A 6 -2.57 14.52 -7.14
N GLU A 7 -1.33 14.76 -6.72
CA GLU A 7 -0.55 13.70 -6.08
C GLU A 7 -1.27 13.22 -4.81
N SER A 8 -1.44 11.90 -4.67
CA SER A 8 -2.37 11.32 -3.70
C SER A 8 -2.01 11.64 -2.25
N LEU A 9 -0.71 11.59 -1.89
CA LEU A 9 -0.29 11.83 -0.51
C LEU A 9 -0.37 13.31 -0.14
N ILE A 10 -0.14 14.21 -1.11
CA ILE A 10 -0.34 15.65 -0.92
C ILE A 10 -1.81 15.96 -0.71
N ALA A 11 -2.70 15.38 -1.54
CA ALA A 11 -4.14 15.56 -1.40
C ALA A 11 -4.66 15.06 -0.05
N VAL A 12 -4.24 13.85 0.37
CA VAL A 12 -4.61 13.29 1.69
C VAL A 12 -4.11 14.19 2.82
N SER A 13 -2.88 14.72 2.73
CA SER A 13 -2.34 15.63 3.75
C SER A 13 -3.19 16.89 3.90
N ALA A 14 -3.59 17.50 2.78
CA ALA A 14 -4.44 18.69 2.79
C ALA A 14 -5.83 18.40 3.39
N MET A 15 -6.45 17.28 3.00
CA MET A 15 -7.74 16.87 3.54
C MET A 15 -7.67 16.50 5.02
N ALA A 16 -6.59 15.87 5.46
CA ALA A 16 -6.39 15.50 6.85
C ALA A 16 -6.30 16.73 7.78
N ALA A 17 -5.67 17.81 7.30
CA ALA A 17 -5.51 19.04 8.05
C ALA A 17 -6.84 19.78 8.33
N VAL A 18 -7.86 19.61 7.49
CA VAL A 18 -9.15 20.29 7.59
C VAL A 18 -10.29 19.39 8.06
N THR A 19 -10.01 18.13 8.40
CA THR A 19 -11.02 17.16 8.87
C THR A 19 -10.58 16.47 10.14
N GLN A 20 -11.54 15.93 10.92
CA GLN A 20 -11.25 15.28 12.20
C GLN A 20 -11.75 13.84 12.32
N LYS A 21 -12.73 13.42 11.51
CA LYS A 21 -13.40 12.11 11.65
C LYS A 21 -13.23 11.20 10.44
N ILE A 22 -13.20 11.77 9.23
CA ILE A 22 -13.10 10.99 8.00
C ILE A 22 -11.77 10.24 7.95
N ARG A 23 -11.83 8.98 7.52
CA ARG A 23 -10.64 8.18 7.22
C ARG A 23 -10.30 8.31 5.74
N PHE A 24 -9.04 8.11 5.45
CA PHE A 24 -8.49 8.20 4.09
C PHE A 24 -7.84 6.87 3.70
N ALA A 25 -7.90 6.55 2.43
CA ALA A 25 -7.14 5.44 1.85
C ALA A 25 -6.66 5.82 0.45
N THR A 26 -5.46 5.38 0.09
CA THR A 26 -5.05 5.38 -1.32
C THR A 26 -5.57 4.10 -1.99
N PHE A 27 -6.16 4.21 -3.20
CA PHE A 27 -6.77 3.08 -3.89
C PHE A 27 -6.30 2.97 -5.35
N VAL A 28 -5.09 2.54 -5.65
CA VAL A 28 -3.95 2.30 -4.78
C VAL A 28 -2.77 3.19 -5.17
N TYR A 29 -1.82 3.39 -4.26
CA TYR A 29 -0.59 4.13 -4.51
C TYR A 29 0.42 3.26 -5.25
N LYS A 30 0.98 3.74 -6.35
CA LYS A 30 1.98 3.02 -7.16
C LYS A 30 3.35 3.08 -6.45
N LEU A 31 3.52 2.28 -5.39
CA LEU A 31 4.71 2.33 -4.54
C LEU A 31 5.97 1.92 -5.31
N ALA A 32 5.86 0.90 -6.18
CA ALA A 32 7.01 0.32 -6.88
C ALA A 32 7.81 1.28 -7.77
N VAL A 33 7.27 2.45 -8.13
CA VAL A 33 7.96 3.48 -8.93
C VAL A 33 8.52 4.62 -8.08
N ARG A 34 8.59 4.47 -6.75
CA ARG A 34 8.97 5.54 -5.82
C ARG A 34 10.09 5.13 -4.87
N GLN A 35 10.75 6.11 -4.25
CA GLN A 35 11.77 5.89 -3.24
C GLN A 35 11.14 5.51 -1.89
N ALA A 36 11.40 4.29 -1.41
CA ALA A 36 10.76 3.73 -0.21
C ALA A 36 10.93 4.61 1.04
N ALA A 37 12.14 5.10 1.30
CA ALA A 37 12.43 5.93 2.48
C ALA A 37 11.67 7.28 2.45
N ILE A 38 11.56 7.90 1.27
CA ILE A 38 10.78 9.14 1.11
C ILE A 38 9.29 8.88 1.37
N VAL A 39 8.76 7.79 0.78
CA VAL A 39 7.35 7.42 0.99
C VAL A 39 7.09 7.05 2.45
N ALA A 40 7.98 6.32 3.11
CA ALA A 40 7.87 6.03 4.54
C ALA A 40 7.71 7.32 5.36
N LYS A 41 8.53 8.34 5.09
CA LYS A 41 8.43 9.63 5.78
C LYS A 41 7.13 10.37 5.48
N GLN A 42 6.67 10.34 4.23
CA GLN A 42 5.40 10.96 3.84
C GLN A 42 4.22 10.28 4.55
N VAL A 43 4.17 8.96 4.56
CA VAL A 43 3.12 8.17 5.23
C VAL A 43 3.11 8.44 6.74
N GLN A 44 4.27 8.43 7.40
CA GLN A 44 4.39 8.77 8.82
C GLN A 44 3.88 10.19 9.11
N SER A 45 4.19 11.15 8.25
CA SER A 45 3.70 12.52 8.38
C SER A 45 2.18 12.59 8.26
N ILE A 46 1.58 11.86 7.30
CA ILE A 46 0.13 11.78 7.14
C ILE A 46 -0.52 11.14 8.37
N GLN A 47 0.06 10.09 8.93
CA GLN A 47 -0.47 9.47 10.16
C GLN A 47 -0.49 10.46 11.34
N GLN A 48 0.55 11.27 11.48
CA GLN A 48 0.57 12.32 12.50
C GLN A 48 -0.52 13.38 12.25
N LEU A 49 -0.57 13.93 11.01
CA LEU A 49 -1.54 14.96 10.65
C LEU A 49 -2.99 14.48 10.72
N SER A 50 -3.22 13.22 10.42
CA SER A 50 -4.56 12.62 10.41
C SER A 50 -4.97 11.99 11.75
N ALA A 51 -4.09 11.95 12.76
CA ALA A 51 -4.32 11.18 13.99
C ALA A 51 -4.66 9.70 13.69
N ASN A 52 -3.83 9.05 12.87
CA ASN A 52 -3.94 7.63 12.47
C ASN A 52 -5.24 7.29 11.68
N ARG A 53 -5.75 8.23 10.89
CA ARG A 53 -6.93 8.03 10.03
C ARG A 53 -6.60 7.64 8.59
N PHE A 54 -5.38 7.19 8.31
CA PHE A 54 -4.93 6.84 6.97
C PHE A 54 -4.62 5.35 6.84
N ASP A 55 -5.19 4.72 5.82
CA ASP A 55 -4.91 3.35 5.40
C ASP A 55 -4.14 3.40 4.08
N PHE A 56 -2.93 2.83 4.06
CA PHE A 56 -2.04 2.95 2.93
C PHE A 56 -2.25 1.80 1.94
N GLY A 57 -3.11 2.01 0.95
CA GLY A 57 -3.30 1.09 -0.16
C GLY A 57 -2.20 1.21 -1.19
N VAL A 58 -1.49 0.12 -1.46
CA VAL A 58 -0.33 0.07 -2.36
C VAL A 58 -0.49 -0.99 -3.44
N GLY A 59 0.15 -0.75 -4.58
CA GLY A 59 0.16 -1.69 -5.67
C GLY A 59 1.34 -1.47 -6.61
N ILE A 60 1.47 -2.42 -7.53
CA ILE A 60 2.38 -2.32 -8.67
C ILE A 60 1.59 -1.66 -9.80
N SER A 61 2.16 -0.66 -10.47
CA SER A 61 1.53 -0.17 -11.68
C SER A 61 1.46 -1.27 -12.74
N PRO A 62 0.33 -1.42 -13.46
CA PRO A 62 0.25 -2.33 -14.59
C PRO A 62 0.89 -1.77 -15.86
N TRP A 63 1.31 -0.50 -15.87
CA TRP A 63 1.85 0.18 -17.05
C TRP A 63 3.37 0.32 -16.95
N GLU A 64 4.08 -0.13 -18.00
CA GLU A 64 5.54 -0.02 -18.09
C GLU A 64 5.99 1.44 -18.22
N GLU A 65 5.16 2.28 -18.83
CA GLU A 65 5.40 3.70 -19.01
C GLU A 65 5.58 4.45 -17.67
N ASP A 66 4.87 4.05 -16.62
CA ASP A 66 5.06 4.62 -15.29
C ASP A 66 6.49 4.40 -14.76
N PHE A 67 7.03 3.21 -15.04
CA PHE A 67 8.40 2.87 -14.64
C PHE A 67 9.42 3.63 -15.48
N ALA A 68 9.20 3.74 -16.79
CA ALA A 68 10.06 4.48 -17.70
C ALA A 68 10.14 5.97 -17.31
N VAL A 69 9.01 6.63 -17.08
CA VAL A 69 8.95 8.03 -16.66
C VAL A 69 9.64 8.26 -15.31
N CYS A 70 9.52 7.31 -14.38
CA CYS A 70 10.17 7.38 -13.07
C CYS A 70 11.63 6.88 -13.09
N GLN A 71 12.16 6.45 -14.23
CA GLN A 71 13.51 5.88 -14.39
C GLN A 71 13.77 4.68 -13.47
N VAL A 72 12.75 3.85 -13.27
CA VAL A 72 12.78 2.64 -12.46
C VAL A 72 12.66 1.42 -13.35
N PRO A 73 13.51 0.39 -13.21
CA PRO A 73 13.40 -0.82 -14.01
C PRO A 73 12.04 -1.52 -13.85
N TRP A 74 11.41 -1.88 -14.97
CA TRP A 74 10.18 -2.67 -14.99
C TRP A 74 10.36 -4.08 -14.43
N ALA A 75 11.53 -4.66 -14.72
CA ALA A 75 11.88 -5.98 -14.24
C ALA A 75 11.87 -6.06 -12.71
N LYS A 76 11.46 -7.21 -12.18
CA LYS A 76 11.42 -7.49 -10.73
C LYS A 76 10.56 -6.52 -9.91
N ARG A 77 9.60 -5.81 -10.54
CA ARG A 77 8.71 -4.83 -9.86
C ARG A 77 7.95 -5.41 -8.67
N GLY A 78 7.62 -6.73 -8.72
CA GLY A 78 7.00 -7.43 -7.60
C GLY A 78 7.95 -7.52 -6.41
N LYS A 79 9.16 -7.99 -6.62
CA LYS A 79 10.21 -8.06 -5.59
C LYS A 79 10.53 -6.67 -5.02
N ARG A 80 10.58 -5.66 -5.90
CA ARG A 80 10.74 -4.26 -5.48
C ARG A 80 9.66 -3.81 -4.51
N LEU A 81 8.40 -4.13 -4.80
CA LEU A 81 7.28 -3.80 -3.91
C LEU A 81 7.42 -4.53 -2.56
N ASP A 82 7.81 -5.81 -2.57
CA ASP A 82 8.00 -6.59 -1.36
C ASP A 82 9.04 -5.94 -0.45
N GLU A 83 10.22 -5.65 -0.98
CA GLU A 83 11.30 -4.99 -0.24
C GLU A 83 10.92 -3.57 0.24
N GLN A 84 10.15 -2.83 -0.55
CA GLN A 84 9.67 -1.51 -0.13
C GLN A 84 8.69 -1.58 1.05
N ILE A 85 7.81 -2.59 1.07
CA ILE A 85 6.91 -2.82 2.22
C ILE A 85 7.74 -3.13 3.47
N ASP A 86 8.75 -3.97 3.37
CA ASP A 86 9.65 -4.28 4.48
C ASP A 86 10.37 -3.02 4.98
N ILE A 87 10.86 -2.18 4.07
CA ILE A 87 11.50 -0.90 4.41
C ILE A 87 10.54 0.04 5.15
N LEU A 88 9.30 0.17 4.66
CA LEU A 88 8.29 0.99 5.33
C LEU A 88 8.03 0.49 6.77
N ARG A 89 7.89 -0.82 6.94
CA ARG A 89 7.68 -1.45 8.25
C ARG A 89 8.87 -1.22 9.19
N GLY A 90 10.08 -1.41 8.70
CA GLY A 90 11.28 -1.21 9.49
C GLY A 90 11.46 0.25 9.94
N LEU A 91 11.25 1.20 9.04
CA LEU A 91 11.38 2.63 9.36
C LEU A 91 10.24 3.16 10.25
N GLU A 92 9.09 2.49 10.29
CA GLU A 92 7.95 2.85 11.13
C GLU A 92 8.18 2.51 12.62
N THR A 93 9.15 1.65 12.93
CA THR A 93 9.47 1.25 14.32
C THR A 93 10.02 2.40 15.17
N GLY A 94 10.64 3.40 14.53
CA GLY A 94 11.33 4.48 15.22
C GLY A 94 12.70 4.08 15.77
N GLU A 95 13.19 2.89 15.45
CA GLU A 95 14.54 2.43 15.77
C GLU A 95 15.48 2.58 14.57
N PHE A 96 16.77 2.41 14.78
CA PHE A 96 17.71 2.35 13.66
C PHE A 96 17.45 1.12 12.83
N PHE A 97 17.12 1.31 11.56
CA PHE A 97 16.79 0.25 10.63
C PHE A 97 17.60 0.41 9.33
N GLY A 98 18.30 -0.63 8.93
CA GLY A 98 18.96 -0.78 7.64
C GLY A 98 18.32 -1.91 6.85
N TYR A 99 18.49 -1.91 5.54
CA TYR A 99 17.96 -2.95 4.65
C TYR A 99 19.02 -3.38 3.63
N ASP A 100 19.21 -4.67 3.48
CA ASP A 100 20.13 -5.26 2.49
C ASP A 100 19.35 -6.32 1.69
N GLY A 101 18.63 -5.85 0.68
CA GLY A 101 17.84 -6.66 -0.23
C GLY A 101 18.49 -6.86 -1.59
N GLU A 102 17.81 -7.55 -2.46
CA GLU A 102 18.23 -7.77 -3.84
C GLU A 102 18.17 -6.48 -4.69
N ILE A 103 17.23 -5.61 -4.40
CA ILE A 103 16.95 -4.39 -5.18
C ILE A 103 17.30 -3.15 -4.37
N HIS A 104 16.99 -3.14 -3.09
CA HIS A 104 17.22 -2.01 -2.22
C HIS A 104 18.33 -2.30 -1.22
N GLN A 105 19.30 -1.39 -1.16
CA GLN A 105 20.32 -1.36 -0.11
C GLN A 105 20.23 0.00 0.58
N MET A 106 19.99 -0.01 1.88
CA MET A 106 19.79 1.19 2.67
C MET A 106 20.62 1.11 3.96
N PRO A 107 21.53 2.06 4.21
CA PRO A 107 22.23 2.13 5.47
C PRO A 107 21.25 2.36 6.61
N ALA A 108 21.65 1.92 7.82
CA ALA A 108 20.83 2.11 9.00
C ALA A 108 20.49 3.59 9.22
N ASN A 109 19.20 3.87 9.33
CA ASN A 109 18.65 5.20 9.54
C ASN A 109 17.49 5.14 10.52
N LYS A 110 17.21 6.25 11.18
CA LYS A 110 16.09 6.40 12.12
C LYS A 110 15.18 7.52 11.69
N MET A 111 13.88 7.28 11.68
CA MET A 111 12.87 8.30 11.36
C MET A 111 12.02 8.65 12.57
N THR A 112 11.79 9.94 12.76
CA THR A 112 10.89 10.50 13.79
C THR A 112 10.14 11.71 13.23
N PRO A 113 8.90 12.01 13.69
CA PRO A 113 8.06 11.15 14.53
C PRO A 113 7.57 9.91 13.80
N VAL A 114 7.29 8.84 14.52
CA VAL A 114 6.60 7.65 14.02
C VAL A 114 5.14 7.64 14.43
N PRO A 115 4.24 6.95 13.71
CA PRO A 115 2.85 6.84 14.10
C PRO A 115 2.70 6.08 15.42
N THR A 116 1.67 6.43 16.19
CA THR A 116 1.38 5.75 17.47
C THR A 116 0.75 4.38 17.29
N VAL A 117 0.26 4.10 16.09
CA VAL A 117 -0.30 2.81 15.67
C VAL A 117 0.29 2.49 14.31
N ALA A 118 0.71 1.25 14.09
CA ALA A 118 1.25 0.82 12.81
C ALA A 118 0.29 1.19 11.66
N THR A 119 0.84 1.77 10.60
CA THR A 119 0.06 2.15 9.42
C THR A 119 -0.50 0.89 8.75
N PRO A 120 -1.84 0.77 8.58
CA PRO A 120 -2.37 -0.35 7.83
C PRO A 120 -1.93 -0.29 6.36
N ILE A 121 -1.24 -1.33 5.89
CA ILE A 121 -0.84 -1.48 4.48
C ILE A 121 -1.77 -2.48 3.81
N LEU A 122 -2.48 -2.03 2.78
CA LEU A 122 -3.41 -2.85 2.01
C LEU A 122 -2.88 -3.02 0.58
N ILE A 123 -2.97 -4.24 0.07
CA ILE A 123 -2.42 -4.58 -1.23
C ILE A 123 -3.50 -4.58 -2.30
N GLY A 124 -3.25 -3.84 -3.39
CA GLY A 124 -4.09 -3.88 -4.58
C GLY A 124 -3.67 -4.92 -5.59
N GLY A 125 -4.64 -5.45 -6.33
CA GLY A 125 -4.43 -6.38 -7.43
C GLY A 125 -5.14 -7.71 -7.27
N HIS A 126 -5.27 -8.44 -8.40
CA HIS A 126 -6.09 -9.65 -8.52
C HIS A 126 -5.29 -10.91 -8.86
N THR A 127 -3.99 -10.77 -9.10
CA THR A 127 -3.13 -11.90 -9.44
C THR A 127 -2.73 -12.70 -8.21
N GLU A 128 -2.43 -13.99 -8.35
CA GLU A 128 -1.99 -14.83 -7.24
C GLU A 128 -0.82 -14.22 -6.44
N PRO A 129 0.22 -13.61 -7.06
CA PRO A 129 1.25 -12.91 -6.29
C PRO A 129 0.72 -11.70 -5.49
N ALA A 130 -0.30 -10.99 -5.99
CA ALA A 130 -0.92 -9.89 -5.24
C ALA A 130 -1.75 -10.41 -4.05
N LEU A 131 -2.50 -11.51 -4.23
CA LEU A 131 -3.26 -12.14 -3.15
C LEU A 131 -2.34 -12.68 -2.04
N LYS A 132 -1.19 -13.27 -2.41
CA LYS A 132 -0.16 -13.71 -1.44
C LYS A 132 0.39 -12.54 -0.62
N ARG A 133 0.69 -11.40 -1.26
CA ARG A 133 1.09 -10.18 -0.54
C ARG A 133 0.01 -9.68 0.39
N ALA A 134 -1.24 -9.65 -0.10
CA ALA A 134 -2.37 -9.24 0.72
C ALA A 134 -2.53 -10.12 1.96
N ALA A 135 -2.39 -11.44 1.82
CA ALA A 135 -2.48 -12.40 2.91
C ALA A 135 -1.42 -12.17 4.00
N SER A 136 -0.25 -11.62 3.65
CA SER A 136 0.83 -11.24 4.59
C SER A 136 0.69 -9.82 5.14
N ALA A 137 -0.16 -8.98 4.54
CA ALA A 137 -0.36 -7.57 4.88
C ALA A 137 -1.60 -7.38 5.77
N ASP A 138 -2.03 -6.11 5.94
CA ASP A 138 -3.17 -5.77 6.79
C ASP A 138 -4.50 -5.75 6.04
N GLY A 139 -4.47 -5.99 4.72
CA GLY A 139 -5.69 -6.02 3.94
C GLY A 139 -5.47 -6.10 2.43
N TRP A 140 -6.60 -6.13 1.74
CA TRP A 140 -6.69 -6.23 0.29
C TRP A 140 -7.61 -5.15 -0.28
N MET A 141 -7.24 -4.65 -1.46
CA MET A 141 -8.04 -3.68 -2.21
C MET A 141 -8.30 -4.16 -3.63
N CYS A 142 -9.55 -4.08 -4.06
CA CYS A 142 -9.92 -4.49 -5.42
C CYS A 142 -10.99 -3.59 -6.03
N ALA A 143 -10.98 -3.52 -7.35
CA ALA A 143 -11.99 -2.86 -8.17
C ALA A 143 -12.34 -3.70 -9.38
N GLY A 144 -13.54 -3.52 -9.94
CA GLY A 144 -13.93 -4.12 -11.21
C GLY A 144 -14.18 -5.63 -11.16
N LEU A 145 -14.41 -6.23 -9.98
CA LEU A 145 -14.78 -7.63 -9.83
C LEU A 145 -16.30 -7.77 -9.68
N ASN A 146 -16.88 -8.81 -10.30
CA ASN A 146 -18.23 -9.23 -9.98
C ASN A 146 -18.25 -10.01 -8.64
N LEU A 147 -19.45 -10.32 -8.11
CA LEU A 147 -19.59 -10.97 -6.80
C LEU A 147 -18.92 -12.34 -6.74
N GLU A 148 -19.04 -13.15 -7.77
CA GLU A 148 -18.43 -14.48 -7.83
C GLU A 148 -16.90 -14.40 -7.79
N GLN A 149 -16.32 -13.48 -8.57
CA GLN A 149 -14.89 -13.22 -8.56
C GLN A 149 -14.40 -12.68 -7.21
N LEU A 150 -15.16 -11.78 -6.60
CA LEU A 150 -14.86 -11.22 -5.30
C LEU A 150 -14.85 -12.33 -4.22
N GLU A 151 -15.87 -13.17 -4.19
CA GLU A 151 -15.94 -14.32 -3.29
C GLU A 151 -14.75 -15.28 -3.49
N ALA A 152 -14.43 -15.61 -4.74
CA ALA A 152 -13.33 -16.51 -5.05
C ALA A 152 -11.98 -15.95 -4.54
N HIS A 153 -11.73 -14.65 -4.75
CA HIS A 153 -10.50 -14.01 -4.28
C HIS A 153 -10.45 -13.90 -2.75
N ILE A 154 -11.54 -13.57 -2.09
CA ILE A 154 -11.61 -13.53 -0.62
C ILE A 154 -11.34 -14.93 -0.06
N ARG A 155 -11.96 -15.98 -0.62
CA ARG A 155 -11.69 -17.36 -0.21
C ARG A 155 -10.21 -17.72 -0.38
N ARG A 156 -9.63 -17.39 -1.53
CA ARG A 156 -8.21 -17.64 -1.79
C ARG A 156 -7.30 -16.90 -0.81
N ILE A 157 -7.61 -15.66 -0.48
CA ILE A 157 -6.85 -14.90 0.54
C ILE A 157 -6.97 -15.59 1.92
N HIS A 158 -8.15 -16.07 2.30
CA HIS A 158 -8.32 -16.81 3.57
C HIS A 158 -7.45 -18.06 3.62
N GLU A 159 -7.46 -18.89 2.56
CA GLU A 159 -6.58 -20.06 2.45
C GLU A 159 -5.10 -19.69 2.62
N LEU A 160 -4.65 -18.66 1.89
CA LEU A 160 -3.28 -18.17 1.98
C LEU A 160 -2.94 -17.65 3.38
N ARG A 161 -3.88 -17.02 4.07
CA ARG A 161 -3.69 -16.55 5.45
C ARG A 161 -3.57 -17.69 6.44
N GLU A 162 -4.31 -18.80 6.24
CA GLU A 162 -4.13 -20.02 7.02
C GLU A 162 -2.74 -20.63 6.77
N GLU A 163 -2.33 -20.78 5.50
CA GLU A 163 -1.01 -21.30 5.11
C GLU A 163 0.14 -20.48 5.74
N LEU A 164 -0.02 -19.15 5.83
CA LEU A 164 0.97 -18.21 6.36
C LEU A 164 0.87 -17.98 7.88
N GLY A 165 -0.13 -18.57 8.55
CA GLY A 165 -0.35 -18.35 9.99
C GLY A 165 -0.76 -16.93 10.36
N THR A 166 -1.39 -16.20 9.43
CA THR A 166 -1.84 -14.80 9.62
C THR A 166 -3.35 -14.67 9.81
N SER A 167 -4.11 -15.76 9.79
CA SER A 167 -5.57 -15.78 9.85
C SER A 167 -6.16 -15.09 11.08
N GLN A 168 -5.47 -15.08 12.20
CA GLN A 168 -5.91 -14.45 13.45
C GLN A 168 -5.60 -12.93 13.51
N LYS A 169 -4.81 -12.40 12.59
CA LYS A 169 -4.54 -10.95 12.55
C LYS A 169 -5.73 -10.19 11.95
N PRO A 170 -6.01 -8.95 12.40
CA PRO A 170 -6.99 -8.11 11.74
C PRO A 170 -6.71 -8.00 10.24
N PHE A 171 -7.77 -7.99 9.43
CA PHE A 171 -7.66 -7.91 7.98
C PHE A 171 -8.79 -7.06 7.40
N ARG A 172 -8.46 -6.15 6.49
CA ARG A 172 -9.43 -5.25 5.84
C ARG A 172 -9.59 -5.62 4.38
N VAL A 173 -10.83 -5.57 3.90
CA VAL A 173 -11.14 -5.69 2.48
C VAL A 173 -11.86 -4.42 2.03
N TYR A 174 -11.28 -3.72 1.06
CA TYR A 174 -11.90 -2.56 0.44
C TYR A 174 -12.19 -2.86 -1.03
N THR A 175 -13.43 -2.65 -1.43
CA THR A 175 -13.84 -2.79 -2.83
C THR A 175 -14.65 -1.57 -3.26
N THR A 176 -14.54 -1.20 -4.51
CA THR A 176 -15.49 -0.25 -5.13
C THR A 176 -16.73 -1.02 -5.55
N GLY A 177 -17.91 -0.42 -5.34
CA GLY A 177 -19.18 -1.01 -5.76
C GLY A 177 -19.17 -1.36 -7.25
N MET A 178 -19.76 -2.49 -7.59
CA MET A 178 -19.72 -3.04 -8.95
C MET A 178 -20.42 -2.15 -9.98
N ASP A 179 -21.42 -1.38 -9.56
CA ASP A 179 -22.21 -0.50 -10.43
C ASP A 179 -21.63 0.93 -10.56
N ALA A 180 -20.55 1.24 -9.83
CA ALA A 180 -19.98 2.60 -9.83
C ALA A 180 -19.35 3.01 -11.17
N PHE A 181 -19.18 2.09 -12.12
CA PHE A 181 -18.55 2.32 -13.42
C PHE A 181 -19.41 1.87 -14.61
N SER A 182 -20.68 1.53 -14.39
CA SER A 182 -21.60 1.08 -15.44
C SER A 182 -22.49 2.21 -16.02
N GLN A 183 -22.12 3.47 -15.81
CA GLN A 183 -22.79 4.63 -16.42
C GLN A 183 -21.87 5.39 -17.35
#